data_0c0950c986b98a358097e311dcdc6fd5
#
_entry.id   0c0950c986b98a358097e311dcdc6fd5
#
_cell.length_a   1.000
_cell.length_b   1.000
_cell.length_c   1.000
_cell.angle_alpha   90.00
_cell.angle_beta   90.00
_cell.angle_gamma   90.00
#
_symmetry.space_group_name_H-M   'P 1'
#
loop_
_entity.id
_entity.type
_entity.pdbx_description
1 polymer ?
#
loop_
_entity_poly.entity_id
_entity_poly.type
_entity_poly.pdbx_seq_one_letter_code
_entity_poly.pdbx_strand_id
1 'polypeptide(L)'
;MKRERQQFYICKHCGNLIGFIENTGVPIICCGENMTELVANTTDASVEKHVPVIRVDGNKVTVDIGSVPHPMTEQHYISWVYIQTEKGGQRKILAPNNKPSVEFALTDDDRLEIAFAYCNLHGLWR
;
A
#
# COMPACT_ATOMS: atom_id res chain seq x y z
N MET A 1 -4.90 -22.00 3.81
CA MET A 1 -5.98 -21.06 4.17
C MET A 1 -5.57 -19.66 3.75
N LYS A 2 -6.45 -18.96 3.08
CA LYS A 2 -6.18 -17.62 2.59
C LYS A 2 -6.26 -16.62 3.75
N ARG A 3 -5.22 -15.78 3.89
CA ARG A 3 -5.21 -14.74 4.92
C ARG A 3 -6.23 -13.64 4.59
N GLU A 4 -6.73 -13.00 5.64
CA GLU A 4 -7.52 -11.78 5.47
C GLU A 4 -6.65 -10.67 4.89
N ARG A 5 -7.29 -9.72 4.19
CA ARG A 5 -6.60 -8.57 3.62
C ARG A 5 -6.05 -7.67 4.71
N GLN A 6 -4.80 -7.24 4.54
CA GLN A 6 -4.17 -6.25 5.42
C GLN A 6 -5.05 -5.00 5.51
N GLN A 7 -5.27 -4.52 6.73
CA GLN A 7 -6.02 -3.31 7.01
C GLN A 7 -5.08 -2.16 7.38
N PHE A 8 -5.36 -0.99 6.82
CA PHE A 8 -4.67 0.25 7.14
C PHE A 8 -5.69 1.29 7.61
N TYR A 9 -5.35 2.08 8.62
CA TYR A 9 -6.19 3.12 9.15
C TYR A 9 -5.43 4.43 9.21
N ILE A 10 -6.16 5.54 9.11
CA ILE A 10 -5.58 6.88 9.13
C ILE A 10 -6.34 7.78 10.11
N CYS A 11 -5.60 8.66 10.79
CA CYS A 11 -6.18 9.77 11.54
C CYS A 11 -6.39 10.94 10.58
N LYS A 12 -7.63 11.36 10.38
CA LYS A 12 -7.95 12.46 9.48
C LYS A 12 -7.48 13.83 9.98
N HIS A 13 -7.11 13.93 11.25
CA HIS A 13 -6.64 15.20 11.84
C HIS A 13 -5.11 15.36 11.71
N CYS A 14 -4.35 14.38 12.18
CA CYS A 14 -2.89 14.49 12.21
C CYS A 14 -2.18 13.71 11.09
N GLY A 15 -2.89 12.82 10.39
CA GLY A 15 -2.32 12.02 9.32
C GLY A 15 -1.56 10.77 9.75
N ASN A 16 -1.59 10.41 11.05
CA ASN A 16 -1.02 9.12 11.47
C ASN A 16 -1.68 7.99 10.68
N LEU A 17 -0.85 7.13 10.11
CA LEU A 17 -1.29 5.99 9.32
C LEU A 17 -0.71 4.72 9.94
N ILE A 18 -1.58 3.75 10.24
CA ILE A 18 -1.19 2.50 10.87
C ILE A 18 -1.62 1.30 10.03
N GLY A 19 -0.88 0.20 10.17
CA GLY A 19 -1.29 -1.11 9.67
C GLY A 19 -1.58 -2.04 10.85
N PHE A 20 -2.67 -2.78 10.78
CA PHE A 20 -3.01 -3.76 11.82
C PHE A 20 -2.24 -5.06 11.62
N ILE A 21 -1.61 -5.53 12.68
CA ILE A 21 -1.11 -6.90 12.76
C ILE A 21 -2.27 -7.83 13.13
N GLU A 22 -2.98 -7.46 14.21
CA GLU A 22 -4.20 -8.12 14.63
C GLU A 22 -5.23 -7.06 14.98
N ASN A 23 -6.45 -7.19 14.44
CA ASN A 23 -7.54 -6.28 14.72
C ASN A 23 -8.64 -7.02 15.49
N THR A 24 -8.83 -6.68 16.76
CA THR A 24 -9.84 -7.32 17.60
C THR A 24 -11.21 -6.67 17.45
N GLY A 25 -11.33 -5.59 16.68
CA GLY A 25 -12.56 -4.84 16.50
C GLY A 25 -12.70 -3.64 17.44
N VAL A 26 -11.78 -3.47 18.37
CA VAL A 26 -11.77 -2.29 19.25
C VAL A 26 -11.22 -1.10 18.48
N PRO A 27 -11.94 0.03 18.42
CA PRO A 27 -11.47 1.21 17.69
C PRO A 27 -10.16 1.76 18.24
N ILE A 28 -9.31 2.25 17.33
CA ILE A 28 -8.12 3.02 17.69
C ILE A 28 -8.49 4.49 17.65
N ILE A 29 -8.25 5.20 18.75
CA ILE A 29 -8.54 6.62 18.90
C ILE A 29 -7.26 7.42 18.65
N CYS A 30 -7.35 8.42 17.80
CA CYS A 30 -6.28 9.39 17.56
C CYS A 30 -6.88 10.77 17.40
N CYS A 31 -6.29 11.77 18.04
CA CYS A 31 -6.83 13.15 18.04
C CYS A 31 -8.31 13.22 18.48
N GLY A 32 -8.70 12.39 19.42
CA GLY A 32 -10.06 12.40 19.99
C GLY A 32 -11.13 11.75 19.13
N GLU A 33 -10.77 11.12 18.02
CA GLU A 33 -11.72 10.43 17.14
C GLU A 33 -11.22 9.05 16.74
N ASN A 34 -12.15 8.19 16.36
CA ASN A 34 -11.81 6.89 15.77
C ASN A 34 -11.01 7.09 14.50
N MET A 35 -9.92 6.36 14.36
CA MET A 35 -9.19 6.31 13.09
C MET A 35 -10.10 5.69 12.02
N THR A 36 -9.91 6.12 10.78
CA THR A 36 -10.72 5.73 9.64
C THR A 36 -10.00 4.67 8.81
N GLU A 37 -10.69 3.62 8.44
CA GLU A 37 -10.12 2.61 7.54
C GLU A 37 -9.87 3.20 6.15
N LEU A 38 -8.69 2.93 5.61
CA LEU A 38 -8.37 3.20 4.22
C LEU A 38 -8.91 2.05 3.37
N VAL A 39 -9.89 2.34 2.52
CA VAL A 39 -10.48 1.36 1.60
C VAL A 39 -9.89 1.59 0.22
N ALA A 40 -9.16 0.59 -0.28
CA ALA A 40 -8.46 0.70 -1.56
C ALA A 40 -9.41 0.94 -2.73
N ASN A 41 -8.95 1.72 -3.72
CA ASN A 41 -9.63 1.94 -5.00
C ASN A 41 -10.98 2.68 -4.88
N THR A 42 -11.17 3.46 -3.81
CA THR A 42 -12.42 4.21 -3.58
C THR A 42 -12.32 5.70 -3.87
N THR A 43 -11.11 6.21 -4.10
CA THR A 43 -10.91 7.60 -4.47
C THR A 43 -11.12 7.78 -5.97
N ASP A 44 -11.84 8.84 -6.36
CA ASP A 44 -12.03 9.20 -7.76
C ASP A 44 -10.73 9.78 -8.34
N ALA A 45 -9.96 8.95 -9.00
CA ALA A 45 -8.69 9.31 -9.61
C ALA A 45 -8.36 8.31 -10.73
N SER A 46 -7.31 8.60 -11.48
CA SER A 46 -6.87 7.80 -12.63
C SER A 46 -6.45 6.39 -12.21
N VAL A 47 -7.20 5.37 -12.61
CA VAL A 47 -6.93 3.97 -12.32
C VAL A 47 -5.59 3.54 -12.94
N GLU A 48 -5.31 3.92 -14.18
CA GLU A 48 -4.09 3.52 -14.90
C GLU A 48 -2.80 4.09 -14.29
N LYS A 49 -2.90 5.13 -13.45
CA LYS A 49 -1.75 5.72 -12.76
C LYS A 49 -1.59 5.24 -11.32
N HIS A 50 -2.60 4.59 -10.75
CA HIS A 50 -2.64 4.27 -9.33
C HIS A 50 -2.63 2.77 -9.03
N VAL A 51 -3.28 1.95 -9.85
CA VAL A 51 -3.37 0.51 -9.58
C VAL A 51 -1.99 -0.13 -9.79
N PRO A 52 -1.46 -0.83 -8.76
CA PRO A 52 -0.16 -1.50 -8.89
C PRO A 52 -0.17 -2.55 -9.98
N VAL A 53 0.89 -2.58 -10.77
CA VAL A 53 1.14 -3.62 -11.78
C VAL A 53 2.25 -4.52 -11.29
N ILE A 54 1.98 -5.81 -11.20
CA ILE A 54 2.87 -6.78 -10.58
C ILE A 54 3.57 -7.60 -11.65
N ARG A 55 4.90 -7.75 -11.50
CA ARG A 55 5.71 -8.67 -12.30
C ARG A 55 6.45 -9.60 -11.35
N VAL A 56 6.34 -10.90 -11.58
CA VAL A 56 7.01 -11.92 -10.74
C VAL A 56 8.03 -12.65 -11.60
N ASP A 57 9.27 -12.69 -11.11
CA ASP A 57 10.36 -13.44 -11.73
C ASP A 57 11.08 -14.24 -10.63
N GLY A 58 10.76 -15.54 -10.55
CA GLY A 58 11.27 -16.38 -9.47
C GLY A 58 10.81 -15.85 -8.11
N ASN A 59 11.77 -15.55 -7.24
CA ASN A 59 11.51 -15.00 -5.90
C ASN A 59 11.45 -13.47 -5.88
N LYS A 60 11.60 -12.83 -7.01
CA LYS A 60 11.58 -11.37 -7.13
C LYS A 60 10.21 -10.90 -7.57
N VAL A 61 9.63 -9.98 -6.80
CA VAL A 61 8.37 -9.31 -7.12
C VAL A 61 8.68 -7.86 -7.42
N THR A 62 8.31 -7.40 -8.62
CA THR A 62 8.41 -5.99 -8.99
C THR A 62 7.02 -5.39 -9.04
N VAL A 63 6.84 -4.26 -8.37
CA VAL A 63 5.57 -3.53 -8.33
C VAL A 63 5.77 -2.17 -8.98
N ASP A 64 5.15 -1.98 -10.14
CA ASP A 64 5.14 -0.69 -10.84
C ASP A 64 3.83 0.04 -10.53
N ILE A 65 3.87 1.32 -10.22
CA ILE A 65 2.68 2.13 -9.93
C ILE A 65 2.50 3.11 -11.08
N GLY A 66 1.61 2.91 -11.89
CA GLY A 66 0.59 2.01 -12.37
C GLY A 66 1.00 1.54 -13.77
N SER A 67 0.07 1.18 -14.68
CA SER A 67 0.37 0.87 -16.09
C SER A 67 0.89 2.11 -16.84
N VAL A 68 0.43 3.28 -16.47
CA VAL A 68 1.03 4.59 -16.82
C VAL A 68 1.73 5.09 -15.56
N PRO A 69 3.02 5.43 -15.62
CA PRO A 69 3.78 5.80 -14.43
C PRO A 69 3.12 6.93 -13.63
N HIS A 70 2.97 6.70 -12.32
CA HIS A 70 2.43 7.69 -11.40
C HIS A 70 3.42 8.86 -11.24
N PRO A 71 2.94 10.11 -11.12
CA PRO A 71 3.81 11.23 -10.79
C PRO A 71 4.60 10.99 -9.50
N MET A 72 5.82 11.52 -9.45
CA MET A 72 6.69 11.44 -8.27
C MET A 72 7.28 12.83 -7.99
N THR A 73 6.40 13.80 -7.73
CA THR A 73 6.76 15.17 -7.36
C THR A 73 6.62 15.37 -5.85
N GLU A 74 7.15 16.45 -5.30
CA GLU A 74 7.01 16.75 -3.88
C GLU A 74 5.56 16.90 -3.44
N GLN A 75 4.68 17.37 -4.33
CA GLN A 75 3.27 17.59 -4.04
C GLN A 75 2.42 16.36 -4.29
N HIS A 76 2.84 15.48 -5.20
CA HIS A 76 2.05 14.34 -5.63
C HIS A 76 2.96 13.14 -5.90
N TYR A 77 2.94 12.16 -5.01
CA TYR A 77 3.84 11.01 -5.11
C TYR A 77 3.27 9.78 -4.39
N ILE A 78 3.78 8.61 -4.76
CA ILE A 78 3.54 7.37 -4.03
C ILE A 78 4.53 7.34 -2.86
N SER A 79 4.01 7.31 -1.64
CA SER A 79 4.85 7.39 -0.45
C SER A 79 5.34 6.02 0.03
N TRP A 80 4.58 4.96 -0.21
CA TRP A 80 4.99 3.60 0.13
C TRP A 80 4.24 2.57 -0.69
N VAL A 81 4.86 1.38 -0.78
CA VAL A 81 4.27 0.19 -1.39
C VAL A 81 4.39 -0.94 -0.38
N TYR A 82 3.31 -1.69 -0.21
CA TYR A 82 3.24 -2.84 0.69
C TYR A 82 2.80 -4.06 -0.11
N ILE A 83 3.48 -5.18 0.11
CA ILE A 83 2.99 -6.46 -0.41
C ILE A 83 2.54 -7.33 0.76
N GLN A 84 1.36 -7.91 0.62
CA GLN A 84 0.87 -8.97 1.49
C GLN A 84 1.26 -10.30 0.87
N THR A 85 1.86 -11.18 1.68
CA THR A 85 2.23 -12.52 1.26
C THR A 85 1.54 -13.54 2.15
N GLU A 86 1.63 -14.83 1.81
CA GLU A 86 1.03 -15.90 2.63
C GLU A 86 1.57 -15.88 4.08
N LYS A 87 2.84 -15.51 4.26
CA LYS A 87 3.54 -15.60 5.54
C LYS A 87 3.79 -14.28 6.23
N GLY A 88 3.34 -13.19 5.65
CA GLY A 88 3.55 -11.88 6.26
C GLY A 88 3.37 -10.74 5.28
N GLY A 89 4.28 -9.80 5.32
CA GLY A 89 4.26 -8.66 4.41
C GLY A 89 5.58 -7.92 4.44
N GLN A 90 5.76 -7.07 3.43
CA GLN A 90 6.93 -6.20 3.32
C GLN A 90 6.47 -4.83 2.86
N ARG A 91 7.09 -3.79 3.39
CA ARG A 91 6.81 -2.41 3.00
C ARG A 91 8.11 -1.71 2.58
N LYS A 92 8.07 -1.02 1.46
CA LYS A 92 9.16 -0.15 1.03
C LYS A 92 8.67 1.27 0.85
N ILE A 93 9.49 2.23 1.26
CA ILE A 93 9.18 3.66 1.12
C ILE A 93 9.70 4.18 -0.22
N LEU A 94 8.94 5.13 -0.78
CA LEU A 94 9.35 5.93 -1.91
C LEU A 94 9.39 7.39 -1.50
N ALA A 95 10.18 8.17 -2.20
CA ALA A 95 10.30 9.60 -1.99
C ALA A 95 10.05 10.32 -3.32
N PRO A 96 9.71 11.62 -3.29
CA PRO A 96 9.64 12.42 -4.51
C PRO A 96 10.92 12.26 -5.33
N ASN A 97 10.76 12.22 -6.64
CA ASN A 97 11.83 12.03 -7.63
C ASN A 97 12.39 10.60 -7.71
N ASN A 98 11.91 9.68 -6.89
CA ASN A 98 12.19 8.27 -7.11
C ASN A 98 11.37 7.74 -8.29
N LYS A 99 11.81 6.65 -8.88
CA LYS A 99 11.02 5.92 -9.86
C LYS A 99 9.82 5.29 -9.17
N PRO A 100 8.58 5.33 -9.74
CA PRO A 100 7.41 4.72 -9.11
C PRO A 100 7.39 3.20 -9.31
N SER A 101 8.42 2.55 -8.81
CA SER A 101 8.61 1.11 -8.94
C SER A 101 9.47 0.61 -7.78
N VAL A 102 9.10 -0.53 -7.23
CA VAL A 102 9.86 -1.18 -6.15
C VAL A 102 10.00 -2.67 -6.41
N GLU A 103 11.06 -3.26 -5.85
CA GLU A 103 11.31 -4.69 -5.92
C GLU A 103 11.30 -5.29 -4.52
N PHE A 104 10.75 -6.48 -4.40
CA PHE A 104 10.73 -7.28 -3.18
C PHE A 104 11.32 -8.65 -3.47
N ALA A 105 11.97 -9.24 -2.46
CA ALA A 105 12.43 -10.61 -2.52
C ALA A 105 11.58 -11.48 -1.59
N LEU A 106 11.12 -12.62 -2.08
CA LEU A 106 10.39 -13.60 -1.30
C LEU A 106 11.28 -14.81 -1.03
N THR A 107 11.06 -15.48 0.10
CA THR A 107 11.64 -16.80 0.33
C THR A 107 10.92 -17.84 -0.53
N ASP A 108 11.56 -19.00 -0.75
CA ASP A 108 11.00 -20.05 -1.61
C ASP A 108 9.64 -20.58 -1.12
N ASP A 109 9.39 -20.47 0.20
CA ASP A 109 8.17 -20.96 0.85
C ASP A 109 7.08 -19.89 0.98
N ASP A 110 7.28 -18.73 0.39
CA ASP A 110 6.32 -17.63 0.47
C ASP A 110 5.76 -17.25 -0.91
N ARG A 111 4.56 -16.65 -0.93
CA ARG A 111 3.87 -16.26 -2.17
C ARG A 111 3.18 -14.93 -2.00
N LEU A 112 3.22 -14.12 -3.05
CA LEU A 112 2.49 -12.86 -3.12
C LEU A 112 0.98 -13.11 -3.14
N GLU A 113 0.26 -12.33 -2.33
CA GLU A 113 -1.22 -12.29 -2.36
C GLU A 113 -1.75 -10.99 -2.92
N ILE A 114 -1.28 -9.84 -2.41
CA ILE A 114 -1.78 -8.52 -2.79
C ILE A 114 -0.63 -7.52 -2.76
N ALA A 115 -0.66 -6.56 -3.69
CA ALA A 115 0.19 -5.37 -3.61
C ALA A 115 -0.67 -4.13 -3.38
N PHE A 116 -0.22 -3.26 -2.48
CA PHE A 116 -0.84 -1.97 -2.17
C PHE A 116 0.12 -0.84 -2.47
N ALA A 117 -0.41 0.28 -2.92
CA ALA A 117 0.35 1.53 -3.07
C ALA A 117 -0.43 2.67 -2.44
N TYR A 118 0.25 3.59 -1.79
CA TYR A 118 -0.38 4.74 -1.15
C TYR A 118 0.08 6.04 -1.81
N CYS A 119 -0.88 6.75 -2.41
CA CYS A 119 -0.69 8.08 -2.97
C CYS A 119 -1.05 9.13 -1.92
N ASN A 120 -0.18 10.11 -1.71
CA ASN A 120 -0.41 11.15 -0.70
C ASN A 120 -1.67 11.99 -0.95
N LEU A 121 -2.14 12.08 -2.21
CA LEU A 121 -3.35 12.84 -2.55
C LEU A 121 -4.58 11.93 -2.76
N HIS A 122 -4.40 10.72 -3.29
CA HIS A 122 -5.51 9.89 -3.75
C HIS A 122 -5.67 8.59 -2.96
N GLY A 123 -4.93 8.41 -1.87
CA GLY A 123 -5.14 7.33 -0.92
C GLY A 123 -4.58 5.98 -1.37
N LEU A 124 -5.23 4.91 -0.89
CA LEU A 124 -4.76 3.54 -1.02
C LEU A 124 -5.29 2.89 -2.30
N TRP A 125 -4.41 2.13 -2.97
CA TRP A 125 -4.73 1.41 -4.21
C TRP A 125 -4.17 -0.02 -4.15
N ARG A 126 -4.84 -0.94 -4.80
CA ARG A 126 -4.40 -2.33 -4.98
C ARG A 126 -4.78 -2.92 -6.34
#